data_e310efbc2aa0b2fdd49228e1cad87c30
#
_entry.id   e310efbc2aa0b2fdd49228e1cad87c30
#
_cell.length_a   1.000
_cell.length_b   1.000
_cell.length_c   1.000
_cell.angle_alpha   90.00
_cell.angle_beta   90.00
_cell.angle_gamma   90.00
#
_symmetry.space_group_name_H-M   'P 1'
#
loop_
_entity.id
_entity.type
_entity.pdbx_description
1 polymer ?
#
loop_
_entity_poly.entity_id
_entity_poly.type
_entity_poly.pdbx_seq_one_letter_code
_entity_poly.pdbx_strand_id
1 'polypeptide(L)' 'MIKHPIARYLMCAYAYYVENDPLITDAEFDQLAKDILTQYDTLEHPHKTLITRSDLEAGTYLGKYPTIVRAAVKDYRKR' A
#
# COMPACT_ATOMS: atom_id res chain seq x y z
N MET A 1 -0.24 4.45 12.03
CA MET A 1 -0.42 4.30 10.58
C MET A 1 -1.91 4.16 10.26
N ILE A 2 -2.31 4.53 9.06
CA ILE A 2 -3.68 4.40 8.58
C ILE A 2 -4.12 2.93 8.66
N LYS A 3 -5.34 2.69 9.14
CA LYS A 3 -5.82 1.32 9.39
C LYS A 3 -6.37 0.62 8.17
N HIS A 4 -6.89 1.36 7.19
CA HIS A 4 -7.48 0.73 6.01
C HIS A 4 -6.42 0.01 5.17
N PRO A 5 -6.61 -1.27 4.83
CA PRO A 5 -5.57 -2.05 4.13
C PRO A 5 -5.12 -1.43 2.80
N ILE A 6 -6.05 -0.88 2.03
CA ILE A 6 -5.72 -0.28 0.72
C ILE A 6 -4.78 0.93 0.91
N ALA A 7 -5.14 1.84 1.81
CA ALA A 7 -4.32 3.01 2.09
C ALA A 7 -2.96 2.61 2.67
N ARG A 8 -2.95 1.63 3.57
CA ARG A 8 -1.73 1.12 4.17
C ARG A 8 -0.80 0.50 3.12
N TYR A 9 -1.37 -0.28 2.20
CA TYR A 9 -0.60 -0.89 1.12
C TYR A 9 0.06 0.18 0.24
N LEU A 10 -0.69 1.21 -0.15
CA LEU A 10 -0.15 2.30 -0.96
C LEU A 10 0.95 3.07 -0.23
N MET A 11 0.77 3.34 1.06
CA MET A 11 1.80 4.00 1.88
C MET A 11 3.07 3.18 1.94
N CYS A 12 2.95 1.88 2.21
CA CYS A 12 4.09 1.00 2.32
C CYS A 12 4.79 0.81 0.98
N ALA A 13 4.03 0.70 -0.10
CA ALA A 13 4.59 0.60 -1.45
C ALA A 13 5.35 1.86 -1.82
N TYR A 14 4.79 3.03 -1.53
CA TYR A 14 5.45 4.30 -1.77
C TYR A 14 6.79 4.39 -1.04
N ALA A 15 6.80 4.05 0.25
CA ALA A 15 8.01 4.08 1.05
C ALA A 15 9.07 3.12 0.50
N TYR A 16 8.64 1.96 0.03
CA TYR A 16 9.55 0.93 -0.49
C TYR A 16 10.10 1.30 -1.87
N TYR A 17 9.22 1.62 -2.81
CA TYR A 17 9.62 1.80 -4.22
C TYR A 17 10.09 3.21 -4.56
N VAL A 18 9.52 4.22 -3.93
CA VAL A 18 9.83 5.61 -4.24
C VAL A 18 10.90 6.18 -3.32
N GLU A 19 10.76 5.95 -2.02
CA GLU A 19 11.68 6.50 -1.03
C GLU A 19 12.86 5.58 -0.71
N ASN A 20 12.76 4.32 -1.11
CA ASN A 20 13.78 3.30 -0.79
C ASN A 20 14.05 3.21 0.71
N ASP A 21 12.99 3.37 1.50
CA ASP A 21 13.06 3.36 2.96
C ASP A 21 11.76 2.74 3.52
N PRO A 22 11.67 1.38 3.53
CA PRO A 22 10.44 0.68 3.89
C PRO A 22 9.95 1.00 5.30
N LEU A 23 8.62 1.06 5.45
CA LEU A 23 7.96 1.23 6.75
C LEU A 23 7.76 -0.10 7.48
N ILE A 24 7.71 -1.19 6.71
CA ILE A 24 7.52 -2.54 7.23
C ILE A 24 8.48 -3.49 6.54
N THR A 25 8.61 -4.70 7.05
CA THR A 25 9.49 -5.70 6.44
C THR A 25 8.88 -6.23 5.13
N ASP A 26 9.73 -6.86 4.30
CA ASP A 26 9.26 -7.49 3.06
C ASP A 26 8.20 -8.56 3.33
N ALA A 27 8.41 -9.36 4.38
CA ALA A 27 7.45 -10.38 4.78
C ALA A 27 6.10 -9.78 5.17
N GLU A 28 6.13 -8.67 5.91
CA GLU A 28 4.91 -7.97 6.32
C GLU A 28 4.19 -7.37 5.11
N PHE A 29 4.94 -6.80 4.17
CA PHE A 29 4.37 -6.22 2.95
C PHE A 29 3.70 -7.31 2.10
N ASP A 30 4.37 -8.44 1.93
CA ASP A 30 3.85 -9.57 1.18
C ASP A 30 2.56 -10.11 1.82
N GLN A 31 2.53 -10.22 3.14
CA GLN A 31 1.34 -10.67 3.87
C GLN A 31 0.20 -9.67 3.70
N LEU A 32 0.50 -8.38 3.76
CA LEU A 32 -0.51 -7.33 3.54
C LEU A 32 -1.12 -7.45 2.14
N ALA A 33 -0.30 -7.68 1.12
CA ALA A 33 -0.78 -7.87 -0.25
C ALA A 33 -1.71 -9.08 -0.35
N LYS A 34 -1.35 -10.18 0.28
CA LYS A 34 -2.17 -11.39 0.29
C LYS A 34 -3.49 -11.19 1.02
N ASP A 35 -3.47 -10.49 2.14
CA ASP A 35 -4.67 -10.19 2.91
C ASP A 35 -5.65 -9.34 2.10
N ILE A 36 -5.15 -8.34 1.39
CA ILE A 36 -5.97 -7.50 0.51
C ILE A 36 -6.54 -8.32 -0.63
N LEU A 37 -5.74 -9.18 -1.25
CA LEU A 37 -6.18 -10.03 -2.35
C LEU A 37 -7.35 -10.93 -1.93
N THR A 38 -7.27 -11.50 -0.74
CA THR A 38 -8.33 -12.35 -0.18
C THR A 38 -9.64 -11.59 -0.02
N GLN A 39 -9.58 -10.30 0.30
CA GLN A 39 -10.74 -9.46 0.57
C GLN A 39 -11.05 -8.47 -0.56
N TYR A 40 -10.37 -8.57 -1.68
CA TYR A 40 -10.39 -7.53 -2.72
C TYR A 40 -11.79 -7.12 -3.15
N ASP A 41 -12.67 -8.09 -3.38
CA ASP A 41 -14.02 -7.82 -3.87
C ASP A 41 -14.92 -7.16 -2.82
N THR A 42 -14.62 -7.33 -1.54
CA THR A 42 -15.43 -6.79 -0.44
C THR A 42 -14.88 -5.48 0.12
N LEU A 43 -13.60 -5.18 -0.12
CA LEU A 43 -13.01 -3.93 0.35
C LEU A 43 -13.54 -2.74 -0.46
N GLU A 44 -13.83 -1.65 0.23
CA GLU A 44 -14.24 -0.40 -0.40
C GLU A 44 -13.28 0.71 0.00
N HIS A 45 -12.74 1.39 -0.98
CA HIS A 45 -11.86 2.53 -0.76
C HIS A 45 -11.74 3.33 -2.06
N PRO A 46 -11.67 4.67 -1.99
CA PRO A 46 -11.55 5.51 -3.20
C PRO A 46 -10.36 5.14 -4.09
N HIS A 47 -9.29 4.63 -3.52
CA HIS A 47 -8.08 4.29 -4.26
C HIS A 47 -7.96 2.80 -4.62
N LYS A 48 -8.99 2.00 -4.37
CA LYS A 48 -8.98 0.58 -4.69
C LYS A 48 -8.72 0.32 -6.17
N THR A 49 -9.24 1.16 -7.03
CA THR A 49 -9.09 1.02 -8.48
C THR A 49 -7.65 1.20 -8.97
N LEU A 50 -6.78 1.77 -8.16
CA LEU A 50 -5.37 1.93 -8.48
C LEU A 50 -4.59 0.62 -8.33
N ILE A 51 -5.11 -0.31 -7.55
CA ILE A 51 -4.46 -1.59 -7.25
C ILE A 51 -5.22 -2.70 -7.94
N THR A 52 -4.56 -3.47 -8.80
CA THR A 52 -5.17 -4.61 -9.46
C THR A 52 -4.88 -5.89 -8.70
N ARG A 53 -5.65 -6.96 -8.99
CA ARG A 53 -5.38 -8.29 -8.44
C ARG A 53 -3.98 -8.76 -8.85
N SER A 54 -3.56 -8.43 -10.07
CA SER A 54 -2.25 -8.79 -10.58
C SER A 54 -1.13 -8.17 -9.73
N ASP A 55 -1.29 -6.89 -9.35
CA ASP A 55 -0.32 -6.23 -8.48
C ASP A 55 -0.20 -6.94 -7.14
N LEU A 56 -1.33 -7.32 -6.56
CA LEU A 56 -1.36 -8.00 -5.26
C LEU A 56 -0.76 -9.40 -5.33
N GLU A 57 -1.04 -10.13 -6.41
CA GLU A 57 -0.49 -11.48 -6.61
C GLU A 57 1.03 -11.44 -6.76
N ALA A 58 1.53 -10.41 -7.45
CA ALA A 58 2.97 -10.23 -7.64
C ALA A 58 3.66 -9.66 -6.41
N GLY A 59 2.88 -9.08 -5.47
CA GLY A 59 3.43 -8.42 -4.28
C GLY A 59 4.17 -7.13 -4.62
N THR A 60 3.76 -6.47 -5.70
CA THR A 60 4.38 -5.22 -6.14
C THR A 60 3.33 -4.19 -6.52
N TYR A 61 3.74 -2.92 -6.54
CA TYR A 61 2.89 -1.85 -7.05
C TYR A 61 3.77 -0.80 -7.71
N LEU A 62 3.73 -0.74 -9.03
CA LEU A 62 4.52 0.19 -9.83
C LEU A 62 3.66 1.30 -10.45
N GLY A 63 2.43 1.47 -9.97
CA GLY A 63 1.51 2.48 -10.47
C GLY A 63 1.76 3.86 -9.87
N LYS A 64 0.76 4.71 -10.01
CA LYS A 64 0.84 6.08 -9.51
C LYS A 64 0.33 6.16 -8.07
N TYR A 65 0.88 7.11 -7.32
CA TYR A 65 0.49 7.34 -5.94
C TYR A 65 -0.27 8.65 -5.82
N PRO A 66 -1.47 8.65 -5.21
CA PRO A 66 -2.18 9.90 -4.91
C PRO A 66 -1.33 10.80 -4.00
N THR A 67 -1.51 12.10 -4.13
CA THR A 67 -0.79 13.07 -3.30
C THR A 67 -1.01 12.82 -1.81
N ILE A 68 -2.23 12.40 -1.43
CA ILE A 68 -2.54 12.11 -0.03
C ILE A 68 -1.71 10.95 0.53
N VAL A 69 -1.35 9.97 -0.30
CA VAL A 69 -0.49 8.86 0.12
C VAL A 69 0.90 9.38 0.46
N ARG A 70 1.44 10.24 -0.39
CA ARG A 70 2.77 10.84 -0.19
C ARG A 70 2.79 11.69 1.08
N ALA A 71 1.75 12.49 1.28
CA ALA A 71 1.61 13.31 2.49
C ALA A 71 1.46 12.45 3.74
N ALA A 72 0.71 11.36 3.65
CA ALA A 72 0.51 10.45 4.79
C ALA A 72 1.81 9.77 5.22
N VAL A 73 2.63 9.34 4.27
CA VAL A 73 3.94 8.73 4.58
C VAL A 73 4.84 9.77 5.25
N LYS A 74 4.88 10.97 4.70
CA LYS A 74 5.69 12.05 5.26
C LYS A 74 5.27 12.37 6.69
N ASP A 75 3.97 12.46 6.94
CA ASP A 75 3.42 12.72 8.28
C ASP A 75 3.76 11.58 9.23
N TYR A 76 3.63 10.35 8.78
CA TYR A 76 3.96 9.17 9.58
C TYR A 76 5.41 9.19 10.04
N ARG A 77 6.35 9.58 9.16
CA ARG A 77 7.77 9.61 9.48
C ARG A 77 8.16 10.69 10.48
N LYS A 78 7.31 11.71 10.64
CA LYS A 78 7.54 12.80 11.60
C LYS A 78 7.16 12.44 13.04
N ARG A 79 6.49 11.32 13.24
CA ARG A 79 5.97 10.93 14.56
C ARG A 79 6.97 10.18 15.41
#